data_86b248b5594d9cdb449b752c768f6006
#
_entry.id   86b248b5594d9cdb449b752c768f6006
#
_cell.length_a   1.000
_cell.length_b   1.000
_cell.length_c   1.000
_cell.angle_alpha   90.00
_cell.angle_beta   90.00
_cell.angle_gamma   90.00
#
_symmetry.space_group_name_H-M   'P 1'
#
loop_
_entity.id
_entity.type
_entity.pdbx_description
1 polymer ?
#
loop_
_entity_poly.entity_id
_entity_poly.type
_entity_poly.pdbx_seq_one_letter_code
_entity_poly.pdbx_strand_id
1 'polypeptide(L)'
;MKNFDFGPRSSARCLLLALTLVLFGLLPLRAQAPSAAVTKIQTYYQELMPTIQQAGRLSVRERDKRFTPVITAAFDLPTMTRLAVGPAWKNFSAEQQAAAREGFARFIIADYASQIKDYSGESFVVDPQTVPETRGGGEIVKTKLLQPGGRTVNINYLVRNNRVIDVYLNGTISDLATRRDEFSSLIASGGADALIKRLRERTETLLGR
;
A
#
# COMPACT_ATOMS: atom_id res chain seq x y z
N MET A 1 30.58 -90.60 23.79
CA MET A 1 31.42 -90.57 22.57
C MET A 1 31.30 -89.18 21.95
N LYS A 2 32.47 -88.57 21.70
CA LYS A 2 32.81 -87.34 20.95
C LYS A 2 32.40 -86.03 21.57
N ASN A 3 33.42 -85.44 22.17
CA ASN A 3 33.71 -84.07 22.46
C ASN A 3 33.65 -83.21 21.20
N PHE A 4 33.15 -81.99 21.29
CA PHE A 4 33.64 -80.88 20.46
C PHE A 4 33.69 -79.60 21.25
N ASP A 5 34.86 -79.12 21.36
CA ASP A 5 35.34 -77.89 22.00
C ASP A 5 35.08 -76.71 21.05
N PHE A 6 34.64 -75.56 21.54
CA PHE A 6 34.64 -74.32 20.84
C PHE A 6 35.07 -73.17 21.71
N GLY A 7 36.31 -72.78 21.51
CA GLY A 7 36.91 -71.63 22.13
C GLY A 7 36.38 -70.25 21.67
N PRO A 8 36.76 -69.18 22.32
CA PRO A 8 36.20 -67.86 22.17
C PRO A 8 36.86 -67.10 21.01
N ARG A 9 36.04 -66.54 20.10
CA ARG A 9 36.51 -65.59 19.08
C ARG A 9 35.73 -64.26 19.18
N SER A 10 36.45 -63.26 19.69
CA SER A 10 36.41 -61.80 19.39
C SER A 10 35.27 -61.33 18.51
N SER A 11 34.47 -60.43 19.08
CA SER A 11 33.57 -59.55 18.33
C SER A 11 33.75 -58.12 18.84
N ALA A 12 34.87 -57.55 18.52
CA ALA A 12 35.10 -56.10 18.63
C ALA A 12 34.92 -55.47 17.24
N ARG A 13 33.68 -55.33 16.74
CA ARG A 13 33.36 -54.60 15.51
C ARG A 13 31.87 -54.35 15.39
N CYS A 14 31.27 -53.56 16.28
CA CYS A 14 29.92 -53.03 16.09
C CYS A 14 29.62 -51.83 17.01
N LEU A 15 30.52 -50.84 17.07
CA LEU A 15 30.30 -49.67 17.90
C LEU A 15 30.86 -48.37 17.28
N LEU A 16 30.62 -48.21 15.93
CA LEU A 16 31.05 -47.01 15.22
C LEU A 16 30.08 -46.58 14.13
N LEU A 17 28.77 -46.75 14.30
CA LEU A 17 27.75 -46.38 13.29
C LEU A 17 26.50 -45.76 13.89
N ALA A 18 26.62 -45.01 14.99
CA ALA A 18 25.46 -44.31 15.59
C ALA A 18 25.77 -42.88 16.02
N LEU A 19 26.70 -42.16 15.39
CA LEU A 19 26.99 -40.77 15.77
C LEU A 19 27.09 -39.81 14.58
N THR A 20 26.28 -40.01 13.54
CA THR A 20 26.26 -39.07 12.39
C THR A 20 24.88 -38.58 11.98
N LEU A 21 23.92 -38.53 12.88
CA LEU A 21 22.55 -38.14 12.51
C LEU A 21 21.89 -37.10 13.46
N VAL A 22 22.61 -36.13 13.96
CA VAL A 22 22.02 -35.02 14.74
C VAL A 22 22.68 -33.68 14.40
N LEU A 23 23.00 -33.42 13.14
CA LEU A 23 23.42 -32.09 12.71
C LEU A 23 22.56 -31.55 11.57
N PHE A 24 21.30 -31.98 11.52
CA PHE A 24 20.34 -31.48 10.55
C PHE A 24 19.23 -30.74 11.31
N GLY A 25 19.34 -29.42 11.49
CA GLY A 25 18.16 -28.75 11.99
C GLY A 25 18.27 -27.44 12.73
N LEU A 26 19.26 -26.64 12.46
CA LEU A 26 19.19 -25.23 12.84
C LEU A 26 19.56 -24.36 11.63
N LEU A 27 18.78 -24.52 10.53
CA LEU A 27 18.72 -23.44 9.56
C LEU A 27 18.00 -22.27 10.27
N PRO A 28 18.66 -21.13 10.47
CA PRO A 28 17.96 -19.96 11.01
C PRO A 28 16.82 -19.66 10.04
N LEU A 29 15.60 -19.61 10.56
CA LEU A 29 14.43 -19.09 9.86
C LEU A 29 14.77 -17.66 9.49
N ARG A 30 15.32 -17.47 8.29
CA ARG A 30 15.72 -16.16 7.79
C ARG A 30 14.42 -15.39 7.59
N ALA A 31 14.07 -14.54 8.54
CA ALA A 31 12.98 -13.61 8.36
C ALA A 31 13.22 -12.87 7.04
N GLN A 32 12.37 -13.10 6.07
CA GLN A 32 12.48 -12.48 4.76
C GLN A 32 12.33 -10.97 4.96
N ALA A 33 13.29 -10.17 4.53
CA ALA A 33 13.20 -8.73 4.61
C ALA A 33 11.90 -8.26 3.92
N PRO A 34 11.21 -7.26 4.47
CA PRO A 34 10.01 -6.71 3.86
C PRO A 34 10.29 -6.30 2.42
N SER A 35 9.30 -6.47 1.53
CA SER A 35 9.44 -6.00 0.14
C SER A 35 9.58 -4.47 0.10
N ALA A 36 10.14 -3.94 -1.00
CA ALA A 36 10.24 -2.49 -1.19
C ALA A 36 8.86 -1.81 -1.12
N ALA A 37 7.80 -2.49 -1.56
CA ALA A 37 6.43 -2.00 -1.49
C ALA A 37 5.95 -1.89 -0.02
N VAL A 38 6.22 -2.90 0.82
CA VAL A 38 5.91 -2.84 2.25
C VAL A 38 6.65 -1.70 2.93
N THR A 39 7.96 -1.58 2.68
CA THR A 39 8.78 -0.49 3.23
C THR A 39 8.24 0.88 2.80
N LYS A 40 7.82 1.04 1.52
CA LYS A 40 7.21 2.27 1.01
C LYS A 40 5.96 2.66 1.83
N ILE A 41 5.05 1.73 2.10
CA ILE A 41 3.82 2.01 2.86
C ILE A 41 4.12 2.27 4.34
N GLN A 42 5.08 1.57 4.94
CA GLN A 42 5.52 1.85 6.30
C GLN A 42 6.07 3.27 6.43
N THR A 43 6.97 3.69 5.51
CA THR A 43 7.50 5.06 5.47
C THR A 43 6.38 6.08 5.28
N TYR A 44 5.45 5.83 4.35
CA TYR A 44 4.29 6.71 4.12
C TYR A 44 3.50 6.95 5.42
N TYR A 45 3.19 5.90 6.18
CA TYR A 45 2.48 6.06 7.44
C TYR A 45 3.33 6.74 8.52
N GLN A 46 4.63 6.45 8.60
CA GLN A 46 5.53 7.12 9.53
C GLN A 46 5.58 8.63 9.30
N GLU A 47 5.60 9.07 8.05
CA GLU A 47 5.61 10.50 7.68
C GLU A 47 4.24 11.15 7.85
N LEU A 48 3.15 10.39 7.71
CA LEU A 48 1.78 10.89 7.82
C LEU A 48 1.34 11.09 9.28
N MET A 49 1.74 10.18 10.17
CA MET A 49 1.30 10.12 11.57
C MET A 49 1.50 11.41 12.37
N PRO A 50 2.63 12.14 12.28
CA PRO A 50 2.79 13.39 13.03
C PRO A 50 1.73 14.44 12.71
N THR A 51 1.23 14.47 11.47
CA THR A 51 0.14 15.38 11.08
C THR A 51 -1.21 14.85 11.55
N ILE A 52 -1.45 13.53 11.45
CA ILE A 52 -2.69 12.90 11.95
C ILE A 52 -2.85 13.14 13.45
N GLN A 53 -1.80 12.94 14.24
CA GLN A 53 -1.82 13.14 15.70
C GLN A 53 -2.14 14.57 16.12
N GLN A 54 -1.95 15.54 15.24
CA GLN A 54 -2.26 16.94 15.46
C GLN A 54 -3.54 17.40 14.75
N ALA A 55 -4.27 16.49 14.07
CA ALA A 55 -5.33 16.85 13.13
C ALA A 55 -6.42 17.74 13.74
N GLY A 56 -6.85 17.47 14.97
CA GLY A 56 -7.85 18.28 15.67
C GLY A 56 -7.41 19.72 16.01
N ARG A 57 -6.10 20.02 15.93
CA ARG A 57 -5.53 21.35 16.16
C ARG A 57 -5.18 22.08 14.89
N LEU A 58 -5.25 21.41 13.75
CA LEU A 58 -4.87 21.93 12.45
C LEU A 58 -6.11 22.19 11.60
N SER A 59 -6.13 23.32 10.92
CA SER A 59 -7.09 23.58 9.85
C SER A 59 -6.88 22.56 8.70
N VAL A 60 -7.90 22.38 7.86
CA VAL A 60 -7.79 21.52 6.68
C VAL A 60 -6.64 21.98 5.76
N ARG A 61 -6.40 23.28 5.63
CA ARG A 61 -5.31 23.85 4.82
C ARG A 61 -3.93 23.55 5.39
N GLU A 62 -3.78 23.55 6.71
CA GLU A 62 -2.51 23.17 7.35
C GLU A 62 -2.25 21.68 7.18
N ARG A 63 -3.28 20.83 7.29
CA ARG A 63 -3.16 19.41 7.00
C ARG A 63 -2.81 19.16 5.52
N ASP A 64 -3.50 19.83 4.60
CA ASP A 64 -3.21 19.77 3.16
C ASP A 64 -1.74 20.13 2.83
N LYS A 65 -1.26 21.24 3.42
CA LYS A 65 0.13 21.67 3.26
C LYS A 65 1.13 20.61 3.76
N ARG A 66 0.86 19.98 4.91
CA ARG A 66 1.73 18.96 5.49
C ARG A 66 1.64 17.62 4.75
N PHE A 67 0.47 17.25 4.23
CA PHE A 67 0.26 16.03 3.47
C PHE A 67 0.84 16.11 2.06
N THR A 68 0.93 17.28 1.47
CA THR A 68 1.41 17.48 0.09
C THR A 68 2.74 16.78 -0.17
N PRO A 69 3.84 17.02 0.56
CA PRO A 69 5.11 16.35 0.30
C PRO A 69 5.02 14.84 0.53
N VAL A 70 4.32 14.38 1.57
CA VAL A 70 4.21 12.97 1.94
C VAL A 70 3.48 12.17 0.85
N ILE A 71 2.32 12.65 0.42
CA ILE A 71 1.52 12.01 -0.62
C ILE A 71 2.25 12.06 -1.97
N THR A 72 2.86 13.20 -2.32
CA THR A 72 3.61 13.35 -3.58
C THR A 72 4.81 12.40 -3.63
N ALA A 73 5.48 12.13 -2.51
CA ALA A 73 6.60 11.18 -2.44
C ALA A 73 6.16 9.72 -2.50
N ALA A 74 4.97 9.39 -2.01
CA ALA A 74 4.49 8.01 -1.93
C ALA A 74 3.69 7.56 -3.17
N PHE A 75 2.92 8.46 -3.80
CA PHE A 75 1.95 8.14 -4.85
C PHE A 75 2.45 8.54 -6.24
N ASP A 76 2.17 7.74 -7.25
CA ASP A 76 2.33 8.10 -8.67
C ASP A 76 1.05 8.81 -9.17
N LEU A 77 0.87 10.05 -8.71
CA LEU A 77 -0.29 10.87 -9.04
C LEU A 77 -0.50 11.05 -10.55
N PRO A 78 0.55 11.23 -11.39
CA PRO A 78 0.40 11.26 -12.85
C PRO A 78 -0.21 9.98 -13.43
N THR A 79 0.27 8.81 -13.01
CA THR A 79 -0.30 7.52 -13.44
C THR A 79 -1.73 7.35 -12.93
N MET A 80 -1.99 7.68 -11.67
CA MET A 80 -3.33 7.65 -11.07
C MET A 80 -4.32 8.51 -11.84
N THR A 81 -3.93 9.75 -12.23
CA THR A 81 -4.76 10.64 -13.04
C THR A 81 -5.15 9.98 -14.36
N ARG A 82 -4.17 9.44 -15.08
CA ARG A 82 -4.41 8.77 -16.37
C ARG A 82 -5.34 7.58 -16.22
N LEU A 83 -5.18 6.80 -15.16
CA LEU A 83 -6.02 5.64 -14.88
C LEU A 83 -7.45 6.05 -14.49
N ALA A 84 -7.62 7.13 -13.72
CA ALA A 84 -8.93 7.66 -13.34
C ALA A 84 -9.68 8.29 -14.52
N VAL A 85 -9.00 8.99 -15.42
CA VAL A 85 -9.60 9.51 -16.66
C VAL A 85 -9.95 8.38 -17.64
N GLY A 86 -9.14 7.31 -17.65
CA GLY A 86 -9.39 6.14 -18.48
C GLY A 86 -9.17 6.39 -19.99
N PRO A 87 -9.96 5.73 -20.87
CA PRO A 87 -9.76 5.80 -22.33
C PRO A 87 -9.80 7.22 -22.91
N ALA A 88 -10.58 8.11 -22.32
CA ALA A 88 -10.72 9.50 -22.77
C ALA A 88 -9.40 10.29 -22.68
N TRP A 89 -8.42 9.84 -21.87
CA TRP A 89 -7.12 10.47 -21.75
C TRP A 89 -6.40 10.74 -23.07
N LYS A 90 -6.57 9.84 -24.05
CA LYS A 90 -5.94 9.95 -25.37
C LYS A 90 -6.49 11.13 -26.21
N ASN A 91 -7.67 11.60 -25.87
CA ASN A 91 -8.33 12.69 -26.57
C ASN A 91 -8.07 14.07 -25.93
N PHE A 92 -7.37 14.10 -24.79
CA PHE A 92 -6.98 15.36 -24.13
C PHE A 92 -5.76 15.95 -24.81
N SER A 93 -5.75 17.28 -25.00
CA SER A 93 -4.55 17.99 -25.43
C SER A 93 -3.45 17.88 -24.39
N ALA A 94 -2.20 18.24 -24.75
CA ALA A 94 -1.07 18.24 -23.84
C ALA A 94 -1.32 19.16 -22.63
N GLU A 95 -1.92 20.33 -22.87
CA GLU A 95 -2.30 21.32 -21.86
C GLU A 95 -3.40 20.78 -20.95
N GLN A 96 -4.42 20.14 -21.52
CA GLN A 96 -5.51 19.51 -20.76
C GLN A 96 -4.98 18.35 -19.92
N GLN A 97 -4.06 17.54 -20.44
CA GLN A 97 -3.42 16.48 -19.68
C GLN A 97 -2.58 17.04 -18.51
N ALA A 98 -1.84 18.12 -18.71
CA ALA A 98 -1.09 18.77 -17.65
C ALA A 98 -2.03 19.34 -16.56
N ALA A 99 -3.05 20.08 -16.97
CA ALA A 99 -4.04 20.66 -16.05
C ALA A 99 -4.83 19.57 -15.29
N ALA A 100 -5.19 18.45 -15.93
CA ALA A 100 -5.85 17.33 -15.28
C ALA A 100 -4.95 16.66 -14.25
N ARG A 101 -3.64 16.47 -14.53
CA ARG A 101 -2.67 15.92 -13.53
C ARG A 101 -2.54 16.84 -12.33
N GLU A 102 -2.39 18.13 -12.54
CA GLU A 102 -2.30 19.11 -11.48
C GLU A 102 -3.59 19.13 -10.63
N GLY A 103 -4.74 19.25 -11.30
CA GLY A 103 -6.05 19.27 -10.66
C GLY A 103 -6.34 18.02 -9.85
N PHE A 104 -6.04 16.84 -10.40
CA PHE A 104 -6.21 15.58 -9.69
C PHE A 104 -5.29 15.46 -8.48
N ALA A 105 -4.02 15.81 -8.62
CA ALA A 105 -3.07 15.79 -7.50
C ALA A 105 -3.53 16.69 -6.35
N ARG A 106 -3.93 17.92 -6.64
CA ARG A 106 -4.46 18.87 -5.66
C ARG A 106 -5.73 18.34 -4.99
N PHE A 107 -6.64 17.78 -5.80
CA PHE A 107 -7.89 17.23 -5.31
C PHE A 107 -7.67 16.04 -4.35
N ILE A 108 -6.83 15.06 -4.70
CA ILE A 108 -6.54 13.90 -3.84
C ILE A 108 -5.93 14.32 -2.51
N ILE A 109 -4.99 15.25 -2.51
CA ILE A 109 -4.34 15.73 -1.28
C ILE A 109 -5.35 16.46 -0.39
N ALA A 110 -6.16 17.34 -0.95
CA ALA A 110 -7.21 18.06 -0.23
C ALA A 110 -8.29 17.11 0.31
N ASP A 111 -8.65 16.08 -0.46
CA ASP A 111 -9.62 15.07 -0.07
C ASP A 111 -9.12 14.31 1.18
N TYR A 112 -7.90 13.81 1.16
CA TYR A 112 -7.31 13.13 2.32
C TYR A 112 -7.17 14.07 3.53
N ALA A 113 -6.76 15.32 3.32
CA ALA A 113 -6.67 16.31 4.39
C ALA A 113 -8.04 16.64 5.02
N SER A 114 -9.12 16.61 4.23
CA SER A 114 -10.48 16.88 4.70
C SER A 114 -11.08 15.73 5.52
N GLN A 115 -10.68 14.48 5.20
CA GLN A 115 -11.21 13.30 5.87
C GLN A 115 -10.61 13.09 7.26
N ILE A 116 -9.37 13.51 7.50
CA ILE A 116 -8.66 13.36 8.77
C ILE A 116 -8.88 14.60 9.61
N LYS A 117 -9.95 14.59 10.43
CA LYS A 117 -10.36 15.76 11.20
C LYS A 117 -9.84 15.76 12.63
N ASP A 118 -9.63 14.60 13.19
CA ASP A 118 -9.23 14.41 14.58
C ASP A 118 -8.38 13.14 14.73
N TYR A 119 -7.81 12.95 15.90
CA TYR A 119 -7.04 11.78 16.29
C TYR A 119 -7.48 11.31 17.68
N SER A 120 -7.88 10.07 17.80
CA SER A 120 -8.38 9.47 19.03
C SER A 120 -7.52 8.27 19.51
N GLY A 121 -6.34 8.06 18.89
CA GLY A 121 -5.45 6.93 19.20
C GLY A 121 -5.44 5.87 18.09
N GLU A 122 -5.82 6.23 16.87
CA GLU A 122 -5.73 5.37 15.70
C GLU A 122 -4.29 4.94 15.43
N SER A 123 -4.14 3.72 14.91
CA SER A 123 -2.85 3.20 14.49
C SER A 123 -2.96 2.41 13.18
N PHE A 124 -1.85 2.32 12.45
CA PHE A 124 -1.79 1.55 11.21
C PHE A 124 -0.92 0.31 11.39
N VAL A 125 -1.42 -0.81 10.89
CA VAL A 125 -0.67 -2.07 10.81
C VAL A 125 -0.46 -2.40 9.35
N VAL A 126 0.78 -2.64 8.96
CA VAL A 126 1.17 -3.04 7.60
C VAL A 126 1.51 -4.52 7.62
N ASP A 127 0.87 -5.31 6.77
CA ASP A 127 1.19 -6.73 6.60
C ASP A 127 2.62 -6.85 6.03
N PRO A 128 3.50 -7.66 6.61
CA PRO A 128 4.84 -7.86 6.08
C PRO A 128 4.87 -8.60 4.74
N GLN A 129 3.76 -9.21 4.33
CA GLN A 129 3.64 -9.94 3.08
C GLN A 129 2.79 -9.17 2.08
N THR A 130 3.19 -9.23 0.81
CA THR A 130 2.43 -8.66 -0.30
C THR A 130 1.68 -9.73 -1.07
N VAL A 131 0.67 -9.31 -1.83
CA VAL A 131 -0.02 -10.16 -2.82
C VAL A 131 0.30 -9.62 -4.21
N PRO A 132 0.82 -10.46 -5.13
CA PRO A 132 1.05 -10.03 -6.51
C PRO A 132 -0.24 -9.58 -7.18
N GLU A 133 -0.20 -8.44 -7.90
CA GLU A 133 -1.29 -8.03 -8.78
C GLU A 133 -1.05 -8.63 -10.17
N THR A 134 -1.96 -9.51 -10.62
CA THR A 134 -1.75 -10.36 -11.80
C THR A 134 -2.15 -9.70 -13.13
N ARG A 135 -3.01 -8.68 -13.11
CA ARG A 135 -3.56 -8.07 -14.35
C ARG A 135 -2.68 -6.98 -14.92
N GLY A 136 -2.03 -6.19 -14.08
CA GLY A 136 -1.24 -5.04 -14.51
C GLY A 136 0.15 -4.97 -13.88
N GLY A 137 0.48 -5.95 -13.07
CA GLY A 137 1.74 -6.04 -12.30
C GLY A 137 1.78 -5.10 -11.09
N GLY A 138 2.75 -5.36 -10.23
CA GLY A 138 2.91 -4.68 -8.94
C GLY A 138 2.52 -5.58 -7.77
N GLU A 139 2.46 -4.99 -6.59
CA GLU A 139 2.22 -5.68 -5.33
C GLU A 139 1.11 -4.98 -4.56
N ILE A 140 0.19 -5.75 -4.01
CA ILE A 140 -0.83 -5.25 -3.08
C ILE A 140 -0.27 -5.39 -1.67
N VAL A 141 -0.07 -4.26 -1.01
CA VAL A 141 0.27 -4.17 0.41
C VAL A 141 -1.02 -4.04 1.20
N LYS A 142 -1.30 -5.04 2.06
CA LYS A 142 -2.46 -5.01 2.93
C LYS A 142 -2.16 -4.21 4.18
N THR A 143 -3.09 -3.35 4.58
CA THR A 143 -2.98 -2.60 5.83
C THR A 143 -4.29 -2.55 6.58
N LYS A 144 -4.20 -2.27 7.87
CA LYS A 144 -5.35 -2.07 8.75
C LYS A 144 -5.19 -0.76 9.50
N LEU A 145 -6.24 0.04 9.47
CA LEU A 145 -6.42 1.15 10.39
C LEU A 145 -7.17 0.61 11.61
N LEU A 146 -6.50 0.60 12.74
CA LEU A 146 -7.08 0.24 14.04
C LEU A 146 -7.62 1.50 14.69
N GLN A 147 -8.90 1.49 15.05
CA GLN A 147 -9.57 2.61 15.70
C GLN A 147 -9.86 2.28 17.18
N PRO A 148 -9.94 3.26 18.06
CA PRO A 148 -10.43 3.06 19.42
C PRO A 148 -11.78 2.33 19.42
N GLY A 149 -11.99 1.46 20.42
CA GLY A 149 -13.19 0.62 20.49
C GLY A 149 -13.13 -0.66 19.65
N GLY A 150 -11.96 -0.99 19.05
CA GLY A 150 -11.72 -2.27 18.36
C GLY A 150 -12.19 -2.30 16.89
N ARG A 151 -12.72 -1.21 16.36
CA ARG A 151 -13.08 -1.13 14.94
C ARG A 151 -11.83 -1.16 14.07
N THR A 152 -11.88 -1.96 13.01
CA THR A 152 -10.79 -2.10 12.04
C THR A 152 -11.28 -1.74 10.64
N VAL A 153 -10.51 -0.93 9.91
CA VAL A 153 -10.76 -0.62 8.51
C VAL A 153 -9.60 -1.13 7.68
N ASN A 154 -9.88 -1.95 6.65
CA ASN A 154 -8.86 -2.43 5.74
C ASN A 154 -8.61 -1.38 4.65
N ILE A 155 -7.35 -0.98 4.47
CA ILE A 155 -6.91 -0.07 3.42
C ILE A 155 -5.75 -0.75 2.73
N ASN A 156 -5.93 -1.18 1.48
CA ASN A 156 -4.87 -1.85 0.73
C ASN A 156 -4.32 -0.92 -0.34
N TYR A 157 -3.03 -1.06 -0.64
CA TYR A 157 -2.34 -0.21 -1.60
C TYR A 157 -1.77 -1.04 -2.74
N LEU A 158 -2.11 -0.70 -3.97
CA LEU A 158 -1.42 -1.24 -5.14
C LEU A 158 -0.16 -0.41 -5.37
N VAL A 159 1.00 -1.05 -5.21
CA VAL A 159 2.32 -0.44 -5.40
C VAL A 159 2.95 -0.99 -6.68
N ARG A 160 3.39 -0.09 -7.54
CA ARG A 160 4.14 -0.40 -8.77
C ARG A 160 5.32 0.57 -8.89
N ASN A 161 6.49 0.07 -9.27
CA ASN A 161 7.71 0.88 -9.36
C ASN A 161 7.97 1.69 -8.08
N ASN A 162 7.75 1.05 -6.93
CA ASN A 162 7.91 1.65 -5.60
C ASN A 162 7.05 2.91 -5.34
N ARG A 163 5.90 3.04 -6.02
CA ARG A 163 4.92 4.12 -5.83
C ARG A 163 3.50 3.56 -5.83
N VAL A 164 2.64 4.15 -5.02
CA VAL A 164 1.21 3.80 -4.97
C VAL A 164 0.53 4.27 -6.24
N ILE A 165 -0.22 3.39 -6.88
CA ILE A 165 -1.03 3.67 -8.07
C ILE A 165 -2.52 3.44 -7.89
N ASP A 166 -2.95 2.81 -6.79
CA ASP A 166 -4.36 2.68 -6.41
C ASP A 166 -4.49 2.41 -4.91
N VAL A 167 -5.63 2.74 -4.34
CA VAL A 167 -6.01 2.47 -2.96
C VAL A 167 -7.31 1.70 -2.94
N TYR A 168 -7.35 0.58 -2.21
CA TYR A 168 -8.55 -0.22 -2.05
C TYR A 168 -9.16 0.01 -0.68
N LEU A 169 -10.29 0.69 -0.65
CA LEU A 169 -11.07 0.91 0.57
C LEU A 169 -11.85 -0.34 0.95
N ASN A 170 -11.97 -0.60 2.24
CA ASN A 170 -12.52 -1.86 2.77
C ASN A 170 -11.85 -3.12 2.17
N GLY A 171 -10.62 -2.96 1.69
CA GLY A 171 -9.80 -4.03 1.15
C GLY A 171 -10.04 -4.40 -0.31
N THR A 172 -11.15 -3.98 -0.93
CA THR A 172 -11.54 -4.43 -2.28
C THR A 172 -12.07 -3.35 -3.21
N ILE A 173 -12.53 -2.21 -2.69
CA ILE A 173 -13.13 -1.15 -3.50
C ILE A 173 -12.01 -0.22 -3.99
N SER A 174 -11.68 -0.28 -5.27
CA SER A 174 -10.70 0.60 -5.90
C SER A 174 -11.18 2.06 -5.90
N ASP A 175 -10.39 2.94 -5.31
CA ASP A 175 -10.64 4.38 -5.32
C ASP A 175 -10.58 4.94 -6.74
N LEU A 176 -9.62 4.48 -7.56
CA LEU A 176 -9.51 4.89 -8.95
C LEU A 176 -10.68 4.41 -9.82
N ALA A 177 -11.20 3.20 -9.59
CA ALA A 177 -12.36 2.72 -10.34
C ALA A 177 -13.60 3.58 -10.03
N THR A 178 -13.84 3.87 -8.75
CA THR A 178 -14.93 4.75 -8.32
C THR A 178 -14.82 6.15 -8.95
N ARG A 179 -13.60 6.73 -8.96
CA ARG A 179 -13.35 8.03 -9.58
C ARG A 179 -13.50 7.99 -11.10
N ARG A 180 -13.14 6.89 -11.73
CA ARG A 180 -13.32 6.72 -13.19
C ARG A 180 -14.77 6.79 -13.59
N ASP A 181 -15.67 6.16 -12.84
CA ASP A 181 -17.10 6.17 -13.12
C ASP A 181 -17.65 7.60 -13.01
N GLU A 182 -17.26 8.35 -11.96
CA GLU A 182 -17.62 9.76 -11.80
C GLU A 182 -17.06 10.63 -12.96
N PHE A 183 -15.77 10.48 -13.27
CA PHE A 183 -15.10 11.29 -14.30
C PHE A 183 -15.62 11.00 -15.70
N SER A 184 -15.99 9.75 -15.98
CA SER A 184 -16.59 9.38 -17.28
C SER A 184 -17.86 10.17 -17.56
N SER A 185 -18.72 10.36 -16.58
CA SER A 185 -19.97 11.15 -16.71
C SER A 185 -19.67 12.63 -16.96
N LEU A 186 -18.68 13.20 -16.24
CA LEU A 186 -18.27 14.60 -16.44
C LEU A 186 -17.64 14.83 -17.82
N ILE A 187 -16.78 13.90 -18.25
CA ILE A 187 -16.13 13.99 -19.57
C ILE A 187 -17.14 13.83 -20.70
N ALA A 188 -18.12 12.94 -20.56
CA ALA A 188 -19.18 12.77 -21.55
C ALA A 188 -20.04 14.03 -21.72
N SER A 189 -20.25 14.80 -20.64
CA SER A 189 -21.10 16.01 -20.65
C SER A 189 -20.37 17.28 -21.10
N GLY A 190 -19.06 17.40 -20.87
CA GLY A 190 -18.32 18.66 -21.12
C GLY A 190 -16.83 18.50 -21.36
N GLY A 191 -16.37 17.29 -21.70
CA GLY A 191 -14.99 17.03 -22.08
C GLY A 191 -13.98 17.20 -20.94
N ALA A 192 -12.71 17.36 -21.32
CA ALA A 192 -11.60 17.56 -20.40
C ALA A 192 -11.78 18.80 -19.50
N ASP A 193 -12.29 19.89 -20.07
CA ASP A 193 -12.42 21.17 -19.36
C ASP A 193 -13.45 21.10 -18.23
N ALA A 194 -14.53 20.34 -18.42
CA ALA A 194 -15.52 20.09 -17.37
C ALA A 194 -14.91 19.31 -16.21
N LEU A 195 -14.09 18.29 -16.48
CA LEU A 195 -13.37 17.55 -15.46
C LEU A 195 -12.38 18.45 -14.71
N ILE A 196 -11.54 19.20 -15.42
CA ILE A 196 -10.52 20.08 -14.84
C ILE A 196 -11.18 21.13 -13.94
N LYS A 197 -12.27 21.76 -14.43
CA LYS A 197 -13.07 22.70 -13.64
C LYS A 197 -13.59 22.05 -12.37
N ARG A 198 -14.19 20.86 -12.49
CA ARG A 198 -14.75 20.13 -11.34
C ARG A 198 -13.70 19.77 -10.30
N LEU A 199 -12.53 19.31 -10.71
CA LEU A 199 -11.41 19.00 -9.79
C LEU A 199 -11.00 20.26 -9.00
N ARG A 200 -10.91 21.41 -9.66
CA ARG A 200 -10.59 22.68 -9.01
C ARG A 200 -11.66 23.10 -8.00
N GLU A 201 -12.92 23.10 -8.41
CA GLU A 201 -14.06 23.48 -7.55
C GLU A 201 -14.14 22.59 -6.30
N ARG A 202 -13.99 21.26 -6.47
CA ARG A 202 -13.99 20.33 -5.34
C ARG A 202 -12.81 20.58 -4.40
N THR A 203 -11.63 20.84 -4.93
CA THR A 203 -10.46 21.17 -4.13
C THR A 203 -10.71 22.43 -3.28
N GLU A 204 -11.27 23.47 -3.87
CA GLU A 204 -11.59 24.71 -3.15
C GLU A 204 -12.63 24.48 -2.06
N THR A 205 -13.69 23.72 -2.38
CA THR A 205 -14.72 23.35 -1.41
C THR A 205 -14.14 22.57 -0.22
N LEU A 206 -13.29 21.57 -0.50
CA LEU A 206 -12.65 20.75 0.54
C LEU A 206 -11.72 21.58 1.43
N LEU A 207 -11.07 22.59 0.87
CA LEU A 207 -10.20 23.50 1.60
C LEU A 207 -10.93 24.68 2.26
N GLY A 208 -12.27 24.75 2.16
CA GLY A 208 -13.09 25.77 2.79
C GLY A 208 -13.02 27.14 2.08
N ARG A 209 -13.09 27.12 0.75
CA ARG A 209 -13.25 28.32 -0.09
C ARG A 209 -14.62 28.38 -0.72
#